data_31ec3dc0fc34abbec873dc8df846b4de
#
_entry.id   31ec3dc0fc34abbec873dc8df846b4de
#
_cell.length_a   1.000
_cell.length_b   1.000
_cell.length_c   1.000
_cell.angle_alpha   90.00
_cell.angle_beta   90.00
_cell.angle_gamma   90.00
#
_symmetry.space_group_name_H-M   'P 1'
#
loop_
_entity.id
_entity.type
_entity.pdbx_description
1 polymer ?
#
loop_
_entity_poly.entity_id
_entity_poly.type
_entity_poly.pdbx_seq_one_letter_code
_entity_poly.pdbx_strand_id
1 'polypeptide(L)'
;MHNYRLYYKKLSRWHDPEQVFPALYADKKYTFWLDNKDFSYMGIASKRIKYSISNHALSISDNNKTQKLRQNIFTYLQKELLSWKGVASVGIPVERPQPPLRRSQSPWGGSEDVGLGKRETGPLFNFTGGFVGYFGYEMKAECDCLSLRGGQSRRSNPVKNCKTQRDCHAHPLSGFARNDKKKPDAYLFFVDKFLAFDHQQKCLYLVALSENKKEADQWFSATTIKLSNLTSNFSTFDFRLSTFDSPLTFTPSQSRQQYIKNIRTCQKYLIQGDAYQICLTNQITADIKIDWLVLYRTLRAANPAPFNAYINFGNFALLSSSPEQFLQVDKEGWVTGKPMKGTVRRGDTRKKDLRLAGRLGKTEKDYAENIMIVDLVRNDLGKICEFGSIKVTKPLEVQTYATVHQLVSTIKGKLRPETNIIDLLQAAFPGGSMTGTPKIAACGIIAELEKTPRGIYSGTFGFLSLNGTANLAMTIRTIIADKEKLSFGAGGAILTDSVPQEEYEEMLLKAQPLITSIVKTTGAKTFHLNF
;
A
#
# COMPACT_ATOMS: atom_id res chain seq x y z
N MET A 1 14.05 21.07 17.97
CA MET A 1 14.61 20.14 16.97
C MET A 1 14.98 18.87 17.70
N HIS A 2 14.64 17.72 17.15
CA HIS A 2 15.00 16.45 17.73
C HIS A 2 16.49 16.16 17.48
N ASN A 3 17.23 15.81 18.54
CA ASN A 3 18.67 15.46 18.45
C ASN A 3 18.89 13.98 18.08
N TYR A 4 17.93 13.36 17.39
CA TYR A 4 18.02 11.96 17.00
C TYR A 4 19.03 11.73 15.89
N ARG A 5 19.68 10.56 15.96
CA ARG A 5 20.59 10.06 14.92
C ARG A 5 20.15 8.67 14.49
N LEU A 6 20.38 8.35 13.24
CA LEU A 6 20.15 7.01 12.70
C LEU A 6 21.38 6.14 12.94
N TYR A 7 21.17 5.05 13.66
CA TYR A 7 22.19 4.02 13.88
C TYR A 7 21.74 2.74 13.19
N TYR A 8 22.69 1.97 12.66
CA TYR A 8 22.39 0.67 12.11
C TYR A 8 23.54 -0.31 12.35
N LYS A 9 23.21 -1.60 12.43
CA LYS A 9 24.16 -2.71 12.55
C LYS A 9 23.83 -3.75 11.50
N LYS A 10 24.78 -4.05 10.64
CA LYS A 10 24.66 -5.16 9.67
C LYS A 10 25.02 -6.47 10.36
N LEU A 11 24.17 -7.49 10.19
CA LEU A 11 24.44 -8.84 10.66
C LEU A 11 25.04 -9.67 9.53
N SER A 12 26.07 -10.46 9.86
CA SER A 12 26.77 -11.32 8.89
C SER A 12 25.94 -12.54 8.47
N ARG A 13 25.04 -12.99 9.35
CA ARG A 13 24.18 -14.15 9.09
C ARG A 13 22.84 -13.72 8.53
N TRP A 14 22.42 -14.36 7.42
CA TRP A 14 21.06 -14.23 6.91
C TRP A 14 20.07 -14.96 7.82
N HIS A 15 18.94 -14.32 8.08
CA HIS A 15 17.79 -14.89 8.75
C HIS A 15 16.58 -14.78 7.84
N ASP A 16 15.77 -15.83 7.75
CA ASP A 16 14.56 -15.81 6.94
C ASP A 16 13.49 -14.94 7.63
N PRO A 17 12.95 -13.92 6.95
CA PRO A 17 11.84 -13.12 7.46
C PRO A 17 10.66 -13.93 7.97
N GLU A 18 10.35 -15.06 7.31
CA GLU A 18 9.27 -16.00 7.69
C GLU A 18 9.48 -16.64 9.07
N GLN A 19 10.72 -16.76 9.51
CA GLN A 19 11.07 -17.29 10.84
C GLN A 19 11.22 -16.17 11.87
N VAL A 20 11.78 -15.03 11.45
CA VAL A 20 12.08 -13.90 12.34
C VAL A 20 10.80 -13.23 12.85
N PHE A 21 9.83 -12.97 11.96
CA PHE A 21 8.63 -12.24 12.38
C PHE A 21 7.81 -13.00 13.44
N PRO A 22 7.48 -14.27 13.26
CA PRO A 22 6.77 -15.02 14.30
C PRO A 22 7.52 -15.07 15.63
N ALA A 23 8.82 -15.28 15.58
CA ALA A 23 9.64 -15.42 16.79
C ALA A 23 9.78 -14.14 17.61
N LEU A 24 9.81 -12.98 16.96
CA LEU A 24 10.01 -11.70 17.64
C LEU A 24 8.71 -10.93 17.91
N TYR A 25 7.65 -11.16 17.10
CA TYR A 25 6.51 -10.26 17.03
C TYR A 25 5.13 -10.92 17.07
N ALA A 26 4.99 -12.26 16.98
CA ALA A 26 3.69 -12.92 16.89
C ALA A 26 2.77 -12.65 18.08
N ASP A 27 3.32 -12.59 19.29
CA ASP A 27 2.62 -12.33 20.54
C ASP A 27 2.38 -10.84 20.83
N LYS A 28 2.91 -9.96 19.97
CA LYS A 28 2.90 -8.51 20.21
C LYS A 28 1.84 -7.80 19.38
N LYS A 29 1.28 -6.75 20.01
CA LYS A 29 0.39 -5.80 19.35
C LYS A 29 1.20 -4.66 18.70
N TYR A 30 0.60 -4.00 17.72
CA TYR A 30 1.17 -2.82 17.06
C TYR A 30 2.47 -3.13 16.35
N THR A 31 2.49 -4.24 15.63
CA THR A 31 3.61 -4.73 14.86
C THR A 31 3.33 -4.64 13.36
N PHE A 32 4.39 -4.61 12.58
CA PHE A 32 4.28 -4.59 11.14
C PHE A 32 5.35 -5.47 10.47
N TRP A 33 4.98 -6.00 9.32
CA TRP A 33 5.84 -6.63 8.35
C TRP A 33 5.42 -6.12 6.97
N LEU A 34 6.30 -5.36 6.33
CA LEU A 34 6.12 -4.85 4.97
C LEU A 34 7.14 -5.50 4.06
N ASP A 35 6.69 -6.09 2.96
CA ASP A 35 7.55 -6.63 1.92
C ASP A 35 7.44 -5.79 0.65
N ASN A 36 8.57 -5.62 0.00
CA ASN A 36 8.64 -5.30 -1.41
C ASN A 36 9.64 -6.25 -2.10
N LYS A 37 9.85 -6.05 -3.40
CA LYS A 37 10.72 -6.93 -4.19
C LYS A 37 12.16 -7.03 -3.63
N ASP A 38 12.68 -5.94 -3.10
CA ASP A 38 14.09 -5.79 -2.73
C ASP A 38 14.30 -5.88 -1.22
N PHE A 39 13.32 -5.43 -0.41
CA PHE A 39 13.44 -5.32 1.03
C PHE A 39 12.20 -5.82 1.78
N SER A 40 12.42 -6.33 2.99
CA SER A 40 11.38 -6.46 4.01
C SER A 40 11.72 -5.59 5.22
N TYR A 41 10.69 -4.98 5.81
CA TYR A 41 10.81 -4.20 7.04
C TYR A 41 9.90 -4.76 8.11
N MET A 42 10.41 -4.94 9.32
CA MET A 42 9.65 -5.48 10.44
C MET A 42 9.94 -4.70 11.71
N GLY A 43 8.90 -4.46 12.51
CA GLY A 43 9.09 -3.75 13.76
C GLY A 43 7.82 -3.65 14.60
N ILE A 44 7.94 -2.84 15.64
CA ILE A 44 6.88 -2.51 16.57
C ILE A 44 6.74 -0.98 16.67
N ALA A 45 5.52 -0.50 16.82
CA ALA A 45 5.24 0.92 17.00
C ALA A 45 5.80 1.45 18.33
N SER A 46 6.53 2.57 18.30
CA SER A 46 6.82 3.37 19.49
C SER A 46 5.69 4.36 19.79
N LYS A 47 5.05 4.94 18.74
CA LYS A 47 3.85 5.78 18.88
C LYS A 47 2.77 5.32 17.91
N ARG A 48 1.51 5.59 18.26
CA ARG A 48 0.33 5.23 17.48
C ARG A 48 -0.50 6.47 17.21
N ILE A 49 -0.83 6.71 15.96
CA ILE A 49 -1.53 7.90 15.49
C ILE A 49 -2.80 7.45 14.79
N LYS A 50 -3.96 7.77 15.37
CA LYS A 50 -5.28 7.44 14.84
C LYS A 50 -5.99 8.71 14.45
N TYR A 51 -6.70 8.69 13.33
CA TYR A 51 -7.50 9.81 12.87
C TYR A 51 -8.90 9.38 12.45
N SER A 52 -9.87 10.21 12.78
CA SER A 52 -11.26 10.06 12.32
C SER A 52 -11.75 11.36 11.71
N ILE A 53 -12.20 11.27 10.45
CA ILE A 53 -12.75 12.41 9.69
C ILE A 53 -14.00 12.96 10.36
N SER A 54 -14.83 12.09 10.94
CA SER A 54 -16.15 12.46 11.44
C SER A 54 -16.18 13.58 12.46
N ASN A 55 -15.13 13.68 13.24
CA ASN A 55 -14.99 14.67 14.31
C ASN A 55 -13.63 15.38 14.28
N HIS A 56 -12.86 15.19 13.20
CA HIS A 56 -11.47 15.65 13.06
C HIS A 56 -10.62 15.30 14.28
N ALA A 57 -10.88 14.12 14.88
CA ALA A 57 -10.20 13.66 16.08
C ALA A 57 -8.90 12.95 15.73
N LEU A 58 -7.78 13.53 16.13
CA LEU A 58 -6.46 12.94 16.10
C LEU A 58 -6.11 12.44 17.50
N SER A 59 -5.77 11.17 17.62
CA SER A 59 -5.33 10.55 18.88
C SER A 59 -3.90 10.04 18.71
N ILE A 60 -3.00 10.53 19.53
CA ILE A 60 -1.59 10.14 19.56
C ILE A 60 -1.35 9.41 20.87
N SER A 61 -0.92 8.16 20.79
CA SER A 61 -0.63 7.33 21.96
C SER A 61 0.84 6.93 21.97
N ASP A 62 1.53 7.24 23.04
CA ASP A 62 2.90 6.89 23.32
C ASP A 62 2.93 6.14 24.65
N ASN A 63 3.50 4.92 24.68
CA ASN A 63 3.57 4.02 25.82
C ASN A 63 2.28 3.95 26.66
N ASN A 64 2.05 4.83 27.60
CA ASN A 64 0.87 4.84 28.48
C ASN A 64 0.06 6.15 28.42
N LYS A 65 0.50 7.12 27.63
CA LYS A 65 -0.18 8.42 27.52
C LYS A 65 -0.89 8.53 26.16
N THR A 66 -2.11 9.04 26.19
CA THR A 66 -2.86 9.34 24.97
C THR A 66 -3.23 10.81 24.97
N GLN A 67 -2.75 11.51 23.96
CA GLN A 67 -3.14 12.88 23.67
C GLN A 67 -4.23 12.89 22.60
N LYS A 68 -5.29 13.65 22.80
CA LYS A 68 -6.35 13.86 21.81
C LYS A 68 -6.29 15.31 21.32
N LEU A 69 -6.28 15.50 20.01
CA LEU A 69 -6.23 16.80 19.34
C LEU A 69 -7.39 16.90 18.36
N ARG A 70 -7.91 18.11 18.16
CA ARG A 70 -8.85 18.40 17.09
C ARG A 70 -8.10 19.04 15.93
N GLN A 71 -7.45 18.21 15.13
CA GLN A 71 -6.55 18.64 14.07
C GLN A 71 -6.59 17.67 12.89
N ASN A 72 -6.43 18.18 11.67
CA ASN A 72 -6.26 17.37 10.46
C ASN A 72 -4.95 16.59 10.53
N ILE A 73 -5.00 15.29 10.15
CA ILE A 73 -3.82 14.42 10.21
C ILE A 73 -2.70 14.86 9.26
N PHE A 74 -3.03 15.39 8.08
CA PHE A 74 -2.02 15.85 7.13
C PHE A 74 -1.25 17.05 7.70
N THR A 75 -1.94 18.00 8.32
CA THR A 75 -1.28 19.13 9.02
C THR A 75 -0.39 18.64 10.16
N TYR A 76 -0.82 17.64 10.90
CA TYR A 76 0.01 17.03 11.94
C TYR A 76 1.27 16.38 11.35
N LEU A 77 1.12 15.53 10.32
CA LEU A 77 2.23 14.82 9.69
C LEU A 77 3.22 15.79 9.01
N GLN A 78 2.75 16.86 8.40
CA GLN A 78 3.63 17.91 7.85
C GLN A 78 4.52 18.53 8.92
N LYS A 79 3.95 18.89 10.08
CA LYS A 79 4.71 19.43 11.21
C LYS A 79 5.72 18.42 11.75
N GLU A 80 5.30 17.17 11.92
CA GLU A 80 6.19 16.11 12.38
C GLU A 80 7.35 15.91 11.41
N LEU A 81 7.10 15.70 10.11
CA LEU A 81 8.15 15.52 9.11
C LEU A 81 9.11 16.72 9.04
N LEU A 82 8.59 17.94 9.16
CA LEU A 82 9.42 19.15 9.21
C LEU A 82 10.31 19.21 10.45
N SER A 83 9.81 18.75 11.61
CA SER A 83 10.59 18.74 12.86
C SER A 83 11.78 17.78 12.81
N TRP A 84 11.73 16.80 11.90
CA TRP A 84 12.78 15.81 11.67
C TRP A 84 13.74 16.17 10.52
N LYS A 85 13.52 17.29 9.81
CA LYS A 85 14.47 17.77 8.80
C LYS A 85 15.85 17.99 9.44
N GLY A 86 16.86 17.33 8.91
CA GLY A 86 18.24 17.43 9.42
C GLY A 86 18.65 16.30 10.36
N VAL A 87 17.83 15.27 10.57
CA VAL A 87 18.29 14.02 11.19
C VAL A 87 19.30 13.36 10.25
N ALA A 88 20.57 13.65 10.50
CA ALA A 88 21.65 13.13 9.68
C ALA A 88 21.79 11.61 9.89
N SER A 89 21.88 10.87 8.80
CA SER A 89 22.36 9.49 8.83
C SER A 89 23.83 9.50 9.22
N VAL A 90 24.14 9.21 10.48
CA VAL A 90 25.52 8.93 10.86
C VAL A 90 25.80 7.51 10.40
N GLY A 91 26.41 7.37 9.23
CA GLY A 91 26.96 6.09 8.77
C GLY A 91 28.00 5.63 9.79
N ILE A 92 27.75 4.51 10.46
CA ILE A 92 28.85 3.82 11.16
C ILE A 92 29.81 3.35 10.06
N PRO A 93 31.13 3.64 10.19
CA PRO A 93 32.10 3.14 9.22
C PRO A 93 31.92 1.63 9.11
N VAL A 94 31.65 1.14 7.91
CA VAL A 94 31.71 -0.30 7.65
C VAL A 94 33.16 -0.69 7.91
N GLU A 95 33.43 -1.48 8.96
CA GLU A 95 34.72 -2.17 9.07
C GLU A 95 34.95 -2.88 7.74
N ARG A 96 35.97 -2.45 7.02
CA ARG A 96 36.33 -3.09 5.74
C ARG A 96 36.64 -4.55 6.06
N PRO A 97 36.06 -5.52 5.34
CA PRO A 97 36.64 -6.83 5.30
C PRO A 97 38.11 -6.64 4.91
N GLN A 98 39.04 -7.17 5.66
CA GLN A 98 40.44 -7.15 5.27
C GLN A 98 40.53 -7.74 3.86
N PRO A 99 41.22 -7.08 2.92
CA PRO A 99 41.37 -7.63 1.58
C PRO A 99 42.02 -9.02 1.72
N PRO A 100 41.59 -10.02 0.97
CA PRO A 100 42.22 -11.32 0.97
C PRO A 100 43.71 -11.11 0.64
N LEU A 101 44.58 -11.71 1.43
CA LEU A 101 46.03 -11.70 1.23
C LEU A 101 46.36 -11.92 -0.24
N ARG A 102 47.06 -10.97 -0.83
CA ARG A 102 47.49 -10.98 -2.22
C ARG A 102 48.22 -12.31 -2.52
N ARG A 103 47.67 -13.12 -3.40
CA ARG A 103 48.45 -14.08 -4.17
C ARG A 103 48.99 -13.37 -5.39
N SER A 104 50.30 -13.51 -5.52
CA SER A 104 51.24 -13.18 -6.58
C SER A 104 50.72 -12.76 -7.96
N GLN A 105 51.27 -11.68 -8.38
CA GLN A 105 51.50 -11.09 -9.70
C GLN A 105 51.25 -11.99 -10.93
N SER A 106 50.44 -11.46 -11.84
CA SER A 106 50.46 -11.81 -13.28
C SER A 106 50.87 -10.56 -14.06
N PRO A 107 51.81 -10.66 -15.00
CA PRO A 107 52.41 -9.53 -15.71
C PRO A 107 51.73 -9.34 -17.09
N TRP A 108 50.65 -8.61 -17.15
CA TRP A 108 50.24 -7.92 -18.40
C TRP A 108 49.47 -6.66 -18.04
N GLY A 109 50.08 -5.53 -18.43
CA GLY A 109 49.55 -4.20 -18.18
C GLY A 109 48.37 -3.86 -19.08
N GLY A 110 47.47 -3.07 -18.55
CA GLY A 110 46.37 -2.40 -19.21
C GLY A 110 45.77 -1.43 -18.21
N SER A 111 46.16 -0.16 -18.28
CA SER A 111 45.59 0.94 -17.51
C SER A 111 44.26 1.36 -18.16
N GLU A 112 43.13 0.98 -17.61
CA GLU A 112 41.87 1.71 -17.81
C GLU A 112 41.51 2.39 -16.51
N ASP A 113 41.51 3.72 -16.54
CA ASP A 113 40.98 4.61 -15.52
C ASP A 113 39.48 4.42 -15.43
N VAL A 114 39.05 3.51 -14.56
CA VAL A 114 37.65 3.42 -14.15
C VAL A 114 37.40 4.49 -13.10
N GLY A 115 36.72 5.57 -13.51
CA GLY A 115 36.37 6.70 -12.69
C GLY A 115 35.82 6.25 -11.34
N LEU A 116 36.45 6.74 -10.26
CA LEU A 116 36.01 6.59 -8.87
C LEU A 116 34.62 7.24 -8.70
N GLY A 117 33.57 6.46 -8.88
CA GLY A 117 32.22 6.85 -8.52
C GLY A 117 32.16 7.28 -7.06
N LYS A 118 31.57 8.44 -6.80
CA LYS A 118 31.29 8.96 -5.45
C LYS A 118 30.70 7.86 -4.59
N ARG A 119 31.39 7.47 -3.53
CA ARG A 119 30.90 6.48 -2.55
C ARG A 119 29.64 7.02 -1.88
N GLU A 120 28.51 6.42 -2.12
CA GLU A 120 27.31 6.64 -1.34
C GLU A 120 27.56 6.17 0.10
N THR A 121 27.60 7.11 1.05
CA THR A 121 27.88 6.86 2.48
C THR A 121 26.61 6.66 3.31
N GLY A 122 25.47 6.34 2.69
CA GLY A 122 24.17 6.17 3.37
C GLY A 122 23.67 4.72 3.36
N PRO A 123 22.66 4.39 4.18
CA PRO A 123 22.05 3.07 4.16
C PRO A 123 21.41 2.78 2.79
N LEU A 124 21.58 1.54 2.33
CA LEU A 124 21.10 1.07 1.02
C LEU A 124 19.57 0.99 0.92
N PHE A 125 18.85 1.00 2.05
CA PHE A 125 17.40 0.88 2.11
C PHE A 125 16.70 2.25 2.22
N ASN A 126 15.47 2.34 1.70
CA ASN A 126 14.72 3.60 1.62
C ASN A 126 14.06 4.01 2.94
N PHE A 127 13.67 3.06 3.79
CA PHE A 127 13.03 3.35 5.06
C PHE A 127 14.09 3.55 6.15
N THR A 128 14.16 4.75 6.73
CA THR A 128 15.11 5.12 7.79
C THR A 128 14.42 5.43 9.11
N GLY A 129 13.21 4.92 9.31
CA GLY A 129 12.31 5.29 10.40
C GLY A 129 11.27 6.29 9.93
N GLY A 130 10.20 6.42 10.70
CA GLY A 130 9.08 7.30 10.35
C GLY A 130 7.73 6.62 10.54
N PHE A 131 6.82 6.80 9.59
CA PHE A 131 5.43 6.38 9.74
C PHE A 131 5.13 5.16 8.87
N VAL A 132 4.51 4.14 9.48
CA VAL A 132 4.01 2.92 8.82
C VAL A 132 2.53 2.77 9.13
N GLY A 133 1.71 2.52 8.12
CA GLY A 133 0.27 2.30 8.34
C GLY A 133 -0.55 2.51 7.10
N TYR A 134 -1.79 3.00 7.27
CA TYR A 134 -2.73 3.20 6.17
C TYR A 134 -3.48 4.53 6.24
N PHE A 135 -3.94 4.96 5.05
CA PHE A 135 -4.97 5.97 4.84
C PHE A 135 -6.15 5.29 4.14
N GLY A 136 -7.31 5.25 4.78
CA GLY A 136 -8.54 4.65 4.24
C GLY A 136 -9.14 5.51 3.12
N TYR A 137 -9.99 4.91 2.30
CA TYR A 137 -10.58 5.57 1.12
C TYR A 137 -11.33 6.87 1.46
N GLU A 138 -11.99 6.93 2.61
CA GLU A 138 -12.73 8.11 3.06
C GLU A 138 -11.84 9.32 3.32
N MET A 139 -10.52 9.12 3.51
CA MET A 139 -9.55 10.23 3.60
C MET A 139 -9.55 11.16 2.39
N LYS A 140 -10.18 10.75 1.28
CA LYS A 140 -10.45 11.61 0.12
C LYS A 140 -11.14 12.93 0.49
N ALA A 141 -11.93 12.94 1.56
CA ALA A 141 -12.59 14.15 2.05
C ALA A 141 -11.63 15.21 2.62
N GLU A 142 -10.41 14.82 2.97
CA GLU A 142 -9.34 15.68 3.46
C GLU A 142 -8.31 16.04 2.36
N CYS A 143 -8.55 15.59 1.11
CA CYS A 143 -7.65 15.80 -0.02
C CYS A 143 -8.17 16.88 -0.96
N ASP A 144 -7.26 17.52 -1.69
CA ASP A 144 -7.54 18.69 -2.53
C ASP A 144 -8.55 18.44 -3.66
N CYS A 145 -8.65 17.20 -4.12
CA CYS A 145 -9.59 16.84 -5.18
C CYS A 145 -11.07 16.96 -4.79
N LEU A 146 -11.39 17.03 -3.48
CA LEU A 146 -12.77 17.12 -2.98
C LEU A 146 -12.96 18.24 -1.94
N SER A 147 -11.90 18.91 -1.50
CA SER A 147 -11.92 19.94 -0.46
C SER A 147 -12.25 21.34 -0.99
N LEU A 148 -13.10 21.49 -1.99
CA LEU A 148 -13.62 22.80 -2.43
C LEU A 148 -14.49 23.43 -1.33
N ARG A 149 -13.94 23.61 -0.12
CA ARG A 149 -14.50 24.48 0.90
C ARG A 149 -14.01 25.91 0.63
N GLY A 150 -14.90 26.68 0.01
CA GLY A 150 -15.00 28.13 0.02
C GLY A 150 -13.72 28.94 0.23
N GLY A 151 -13.20 29.53 -0.86
CA GLY A 151 -12.18 30.55 -0.77
C GLY A 151 -11.60 30.90 -2.14
N GLN A 152 -12.19 31.85 -2.82
CA GLN A 152 -11.68 32.63 -3.95
C GLN A 152 -11.05 31.88 -5.12
N SER A 153 -11.88 31.69 -6.14
CA SER A 153 -11.47 31.28 -7.49
C SER A 153 -10.43 32.26 -8.05
N ARG A 154 -9.24 31.76 -8.37
CA ARG A 154 -8.45 32.40 -9.43
C ARG A 154 -9.03 31.98 -10.77
N ARG A 155 -9.45 33.00 -11.53
CA ARG A 155 -10.12 32.94 -12.82
C ARG A 155 -9.38 32.09 -13.83
N SER A 156 -10.06 31.08 -14.39
CA SER A 156 -9.90 30.68 -15.79
C SER A 156 -11.09 29.82 -16.24
N ASN A 157 -11.84 30.39 -17.17
CA ASN A 157 -12.93 29.88 -18.02
C ASN A 157 -14.20 29.29 -17.36
N PRO A 158 -15.34 29.94 -17.57
CA PRO A 158 -16.63 29.40 -17.21
C PRO A 158 -17.10 28.40 -18.27
N VAL A 159 -17.15 27.12 -17.94
CA VAL A 159 -18.04 26.18 -18.64
C VAL A 159 -19.46 26.55 -18.22
N LYS A 160 -20.17 27.24 -19.08
CA LYS A 160 -21.59 27.53 -18.93
C LYS A 160 -22.36 26.23 -19.04
N ASN A 161 -23.32 26.01 -18.13
CA ASN A 161 -24.31 24.96 -18.06
C ASN A 161 -23.87 23.60 -17.50
N CYS A 162 -23.69 23.55 -16.18
CA CYS A 162 -23.93 22.32 -15.45
C CYS A 162 -24.90 22.63 -14.29
N LYS A 163 -26.16 22.19 -14.41
CA LYS A 163 -27.16 22.24 -13.32
C LYS A 163 -26.75 21.38 -12.11
N THR A 164 -25.72 20.55 -12.27
CA THR A 164 -25.21 19.58 -11.31
C THR A 164 -24.14 20.14 -10.34
N GLN A 165 -23.58 21.32 -10.58
CA GLN A 165 -22.58 21.91 -9.67
C GLN A 165 -23.13 22.26 -8.28
N ARG A 166 -24.43 22.52 -8.14
CA ARG A 166 -25.08 22.77 -6.83
C ARG A 166 -25.34 21.49 -6.05
N ASP A 167 -25.57 20.38 -6.72
CA ASP A 167 -25.91 19.10 -6.07
C ASP A 167 -24.67 18.33 -5.59
N CYS A 168 -23.51 18.51 -6.21
CA CYS A 168 -22.23 17.96 -5.71
C CYS A 168 -21.79 18.57 -4.35
N HIS A 169 -22.30 19.78 -4.02
CA HIS A 169 -22.03 20.46 -2.74
C HIS A 169 -23.00 20.11 -1.63
N ALA A 170 -24.13 19.45 -1.94
CA ALA A 170 -25.24 19.26 -1.04
C ALA A 170 -25.37 17.84 -0.45
N HIS A 171 -24.54 16.87 -0.83
CA HIS A 171 -24.54 15.60 -0.13
C HIS A 171 -23.63 15.66 1.10
N PRO A 172 -24.21 15.82 2.30
CA PRO A 172 -23.44 15.72 3.51
C PRO A 172 -22.94 14.28 3.63
N LEU A 173 -21.62 14.09 3.71
CA LEU A 173 -20.99 12.83 4.14
C LEU A 173 -21.47 12.41 5.55
N SER A 174 -22.42 13.12 6.12
CA SER A 174 -23.03 12.94 7.45
C SER A 174 -24.17 11.92 7.49
N GLY A 175 -24.64 11.36 6.37
CA GLY A 175 -25.80 10.48 6.31
C GLY A 175 -25.57 9.02 6.68
N PHE A 176 -24.33 8.57 6.85
CA PHE A 176 -24.07 7.20 7.29
C PHE A 176 -24.18 7.10 8.81
N ALA A 177 -25.26 6.50 9.32
CA ALA A 177 -25.40 6.15 10.73
C ALA A 177 -24.16 5.36 11.18
N ARG A 178 -23.41 5.93 12.13
CA ARG A 178 -22.11 5.41 12.55
C ARG A 178 -22.30 4.54 13.77
N ASN A 179 -21.99 3.27 13.59
CA ASN A 179 -21.82 2.36 14.70
C ASN A 179 -20.46 2.65 15.36
N ASP A 180 -20.41 2.90 16.66
CA ASP A 180 -19.22 3.33 17.43
C ASP A 180 -18.03 2.34 17.45
N LYS A 181 -18.12 1.23 16.73
CA LYS A 181 -17.04 0.24 16.53
C LYS A 181 -16.22 0.49 15.27
N LYS A 182 -16.28 1.68 14.65
CA LYS A 182 -15.61 1.96 13.38
C LYS A 182 -14.10 2.00 13.53
N LYS A 183 -13.41 1.36 12.56
CA LYS A 183 -11.94 1.47 12.42
C LYS A 183 -11.59 2.92 12.06
N PRO A 184 -10.44 3.46 12.52
CA PRO A 184 -9.99 4.82 12.17
C PRO A 184 -9.90 5.03 10.66
N ASP A 185 -10.15 6.25 10.18
CA ASP A 185 -10.01 6.59 8.75
C ASP A 185 -8.53 6.62 8.33
N ALA A 186 -7.60 6.91 9.26
CA ALA A 186 -6.18 6.65 9.10
C ALA A 186 -5.57 6.13 10.42
N TYR A 187 -4.61 5.22 10.30
CA TYR A 187 -3.88 4.70 11.45
C TYR A 187 -2.41 4.47 11.09
N LEU A 188 -1.53 5.19 11.76
CA LEU A 188 -0.10 5.17 11.52
C LEU A 188 0.65 4.81 12.80
N PHE A 189 1.74 4.07 12.65
CA PHE A 189 2.75 3.81 13.67
C PHE A 189 3.93 4.73 13.43
N PHE A 190 4.44 5.39 14.45
CA PHE A 190 5.79 5.92 14.39
C PHE A 190 6.75 4.81 14.78
N VAL A 191 7.79 4.62 13.97
CA VAL A 191 8.73 3.50 14.07
C VAL A 191 10.14 4.07 14.15
N ASP A 192 10.78 3.85 15.27
CA ASP A 192 12.14 4.30 15.56
C ASP A 192 13.15 3.14 15.64
N LYS A 193 12.68 1.90 15.80
CA LYS A 193 13.50 0.68 15.85
C LYS A 193 12.87 -0.41 15.00
N PHE A 194 13.65 -0.96 14.06
CA PHE A 194 13.14 -1.96 13.12
C PHE A 194 14.25 -2.84 12.52
N LEU A 195 13.84 -3.91 11.89
CA LEU A 195 14.68 -4.81 11.10
C LEU A 195 14.48 -4.49 9.62
N ALA A 196 15.57 -4.39 8.86
CA ALA A 196 15.55 -4.25 7.41
C ALA A 196 16.30 -5.42 6.77
N PHE A 197 15.61 -6.19 5.93
CA PHE A 197 16.13 -7.34 5.21
C PHE A 197 16.38 -6.94 3.75
N ASP A 198 17.62 -7.06 3.31
CA ASP A 198 17.98 -6.92 1.90
C ASP A 198 17.96 -8.31 1.24
N HIS A 199 16.98 -8.53 0.37
CA HIS A 199 16.79 -9.82 -0.29
C HIS A 199 17.82 -10.12 -1.37
N GLN A 200 18.39 -9.08 -1.97
CA GLN A 200 19.40 -9.23 -3.02
C GLN A 200 20.76 -9.56 -2.42
N GLN A 201 21.19 -8.82 -1.39
CA GLN A 201 22.47 -9.02 -0.72
C GLN A 201 22.42 -10.11 0.36
N LYS A 202 21.23 -10.64 0.70
CA LYS A 202 21.04 -11.58 1.81
C LYS A 202 21.62 -11.05 3.11
N CYS A 203 21.31 -9.79 3.43
CA CYS A 203 21.77 -9.10 4.61
C CYS A 203 20.59 -8.67 5.49
N LEU A 204 20.80 -8.70 6.80
CA LEU A 204 19.87 -8.17 7.79
C LEU A 204 20.50 -6.99 8.52
N TYR A 205 19.77 -5.88 8.57
CA TYR A 205 20.17 -4.70 9.32
C TYR A 205 19.25 -4.50 10.52
N LEU A 206 19.83 -4.22 11.68
CA LEU A 206 19.16 -3.65 12.83
C LEU A 206 19.25 -2.14 12.69
N VAL A 207 18.14 -1.43 12.74
CA VAL A 207 18.08 0.02 12.52
C VAL A 207 17.42 0.67 13.72
N ALA A 208 18.05 1.69 14.28
CA ALA A 208 17.54 2.45 15.42
C ALA A 208 17.72 3.96 15.19
N LEU A 209 16.64 4.70 15.40
CA LEU A 209 16.62 6.14 15.49
C LEU A 209 16.61 6.51 16.97
N SER A 210 17.69 7.09 17.50
CA SER A 210 17.84 7.40 18.92
C SER A 210 18.68 8.66 19.12
N GLU A 211 18.43 9.38 20.20
CA GLU A 211 19.30 10.49 20.65
C GLU A 211 20.59 9.97 21.28
N ASN A 212 20.56 8.75 21.78
CA ASN A 212 21.66 8.15 22.53
C ASN A 212 22.16 6.86 21.85
N LYS A 213 23.44 6.87 21.44
CA LYS A 213 24.10 5.70 20.86
C LYS A 213 24.08 4.48 21.79
N LYS A 214 24.24 4.67 23.10
CA LYS A 214 24.23 3.58 24.10
C LYS A 214 22.90 2.83 24.08
N GLU A 215 21.78 3.55 23.92
CA GLU A 215 20.45 2.95 23.82
C GLU A 215 20.30 2.12 22.52
N ALA A 216 20.81 2.64 21.41
CA ALA A 216 20.82 1.90 20.15
C ALA A 216 21.67 0.62 20.26
N ASP A 217 22.86 0.70 20.84
CA ASP A 217 23.77 -0.44 21.02
C ASP A 217 23.17 -1.50 21.95
N GLN A 218 22.47 -1.11 23.02
CA GLN A 218 21.74 -2.02 23.91
C GLN A 218 20.65 -2.77 23.15
N TRP A 219 19.86 -2.05 22.34
CA TRP A 219 18.81 -2.68 21.54
C TRP A 219 19.40 -3.60 20.47
N PHE A 220 20.49 -3.23 19.81
CA PHE A 220 21.21 -4.09 18.87
C PHE A 220 21.69 -5.39 19.52
N SER A 221 22.30 -5.28 20.71
CA SER A 221 22.81 -6.44 21.44
C SER A 221 21.68 -7.39 21.84
N ALA A 222 20.63 -6.85 22.47
CA ALA A 222 19.47 -7.64 22.89
C ALA A 222 18.76 -8.31 21.69
N THR A 223 18.64 -7.62 20.56
CA THR A 223 18.01 -8.17 19.36
C THR A 223 18.88 -9.22 18.69
N THR A 224 20.21 -8.99 18.64
CA THR A 224 21.17 -9.97 18.10
C THR A 224 21.12 -11.30 18.88
N ILE A 225 21.06 -11.24 20.24
CA ILE A 225 20.93 -12.43 21.09
C ILE A 225 19.63 -13.19 20.78
N LYS A 226 18.50 -12.48 20.63
CA LYS A 226 17.23 -13.13 20.26
C LYS A 226 17.32 -13.82 18.89
N LEU A 227 17.95 -13.18 17.92
CA LEU A 227 18.14 -13.72 16.57
C LEU A 227 19.10 -14.92 16.56
N SER A 228 20.18 -14.91 17.37
CA SER A 228 21.11 -16.04 17.47
C SER A 228 20.48 -17.29 18.10
N ASN A 229 19.50 -17.08 18.98
CA ASN A 229 18.76 -18.17 19.62
C ASN A 229 17.65 -18.75 18.74
N LEU A 230 17.41 -18.16 17.55
CA LEU A 230 16.57 -18.78 16.53
C LEU A 230 17.32 -19.98 15.95
N THR A 231 17.16 -21.12 16.58
CA THR A 231 17.70 -22.40 16.08
C THR A 231 16.97 -22.78 14.80
N SER A 232 17.70 -23.47 13.91
CA SER A 232 17.17 -24.04 12.65
C SER A 232 16.02 -25.04 12.84
N ASN A 233 15.63 -25.31 14.07
CA ASN A 233 14.59 -26.26 14.46
C ASN A 233 13.16 -25.67 14.50
N PHE A 234 12.89 -24.53 13.86
CA PHE A 234 11.52 -24.25 13.48
C PHE A 234 11.14 -25.16 12.29
N SER A 235 11.14 -26.48 12.58
CA SER A 235 10.36 -27.43 11.81
C SER A 235 8.95 -26.89 11.70
N THR A 236 8.50 -26.65 10.46
CA THR A 236 7.10 -26.53 10.07
C THR A 236 6.23 -26.12 11.26
N PHE A 237 6.02 -24.81 11.42
CA PHE A 237 5.02 -24.30 12.36
C PHE A 237 3.76 -25.10 12.04
N ASP A 238 3.41 -25.99 12.96
CA ASP A 238 2.30 -26.90 12.80
C ASP A 238 1.06 -26.01 12.61
N PHE A 239 0.61 -25.91 11.36
CA PHE A 239 -0.64 -25.26 11.02
C PHE A 239 -1.72 -26.10 11.69
N ARG A 240 -1.99 -25.88 12.97
CA ARG A 240 -3.22 -26.37 13.55
C ARG A 240 -4.34 -25.63 12.84
N LEU A 241 -4.73 -26.21 11.70
CA LEU A 241 -5.96 -25.89 11.03
C LEU A 241 -7.04 -26.05 12.11
N SER A 242 -7.64 -24.97 12.55
CA SER A 242 -8.88 -25.07 13.29
C SER A 242 -9.85 -25.75 12.33
N THR A 243 -10.19 -27.01 12.58
CA THR A 243 -11.21 -27.72 11.80
C THR A 243 -12.53 -27.02 12.03
N PHE A 244 -12.97 -26.28 11.03
CA PHE A 244 -14.27 -25.64 11.03
C PHE A 244 -15.27 -26.64 10.46
N ASP A 245 -16.08 -27.25 11.32
CA ASP A 245 -17.07 -28.27 10.92
C ASP A 245 -18.31 -27.69 10.24
N SER A 246 -18.50 -26.36 10.33
CA SER A 246 -19.62 -25.66 9.70
C SER A 246 -19.19 -25.01 8.37
N PRO A 247 -20.09 -24.92 7.36
CA PRO A 247 -19.81 -24.18 6.14
C PRO A 247 -19.48 -22.72 6.41
N LEU A 248 -18.41 -22.22 5.80
CA LEU A 248 -18.10 -20.80 5.85
C LEU A 248 -19.07 -20.01 4.98
N THR A 249 -19.58 -18.91 5.50
CA THR A 249 -20.47 -18.03 4.74
C THR A 249 -19.80 -16.70 4.45
N PHE A 250 -19.76 -16.34 3.17
CA PHE A 250 -19.28 -15.05 2.69
C PHE A 250 -20.48 -14.21 2.25
N THR A 251 -20.67 -13.05 2.87
CA THR A 251 -21.80 -12.16 2.64
C THR A 251 -21.33 -10.87 1.98
N PRO A 252 -21.74 -10.58 0.74
CA PRO A 252 -21.46 -9.32 0.07
C PRO A 252 -22.38 -8.21 0.59
N SER A 253 -21.93 -6.96 0.53
CA SER A 253 -22.74 -5.80 0.89
C SER A 253 -23.84 -5.48 -0.13
N GLN A 254 -23.69 -5.93 -1.37
CA GLN A 254 -24.66 -5.81 -2.45
C GLN A 254 -24.90 -7.19 -3.06
N SER A 255 -26.19 -7.56 -3.22
CA SER A 255 -26.55 -8.78 -3.94
C SER A 255 -26.13 -8.70 -5.42
N ARG A 256 -26.07 -9.85 -6.10
CA ARG A 256 -25.80 -9.93 -7.54
C ARG A 256 -26.72 -9.00 -8.35
N GLN A 257 -28.01 -9.04 -8.06
CA GLN A 257 -28.98 -8.21 -8.78
C GLN A 257 -28.71 -6.72 -8.59
N GLN A 258 -28.43 -6.29 -7.35
CA GLN A 258 -28.11 -4.90 -7.05
C GLN A 258 -26.81 -4.45 -7.71
N TYR A 259 -25.76 -5.27 -7.66
CA TYR A 259 -24.47 -4.96 -8.28
C TYR A 259 -24.61 -4.80 -9.81
N ILE A 260 -25.31 -5.73 -10.48
CA ILE A 260 -25.60 -5.65 -11.92
C ILE A 260 -26.44 -4.40 -12.25
N LYS A 261 -27.43 -4.07 -11.41
CA LYS A 261 -28.21 -2.84 -11.55
C LYS A 261 -27.31 -1.59 -11.47
N ASN A 262 -26.39 -1.58 -10.52
CA ASN A 262 -25.45 -0.48 -10.32
C ASN A 262 -24.47 -0.36 -11.50
N ILE A 263 -24.00 -1.48 -12.10
CA ILE A 263 -23.20 -1.45 -13.33
C ILE A 263 -23.97 -0.74 -14.46
N ARG A 264 -25.23 -1.11 -14.68
CA ARG A 264 -26.08 -0.45 -15.69
C ARG A 264 -26.31 1.03 -15.37
N THR A 265 -26.36 1.40 -14.09
CA THR A 265 -26.46 2.81 -13.71
C THR A 265 -25.14 3.55 -13.99
N CYS A 266 -23.99 2.94 -13.72
CA CYS A 266 -22.68 3.49 -14.13
C CYS A 266 -22.66 3.74 -15.66
N GLN A 267 -23.11 2.77 -16.47
CA GLN A 267 -23.17 2.93 -17.93
C GLN A 267 -24.05 4.11 -18.38
N LYS A 268 -25.15 4.38 -17.69
CA LYS A 268 -25.97 5.58 -17.98
C LYS A 268 -25.18 6.87 -17.74
N TYR A 269 -24.46 6.99 -16.63
CA TYR A 269 -23.59 8.15 -16.36
C TYR A 269 -22.49 8.28 -17.40
N LEU A 270 -21.91 7.16 -17.87
CA LEU A 270 -20.89 7.15 -18.91
C LEU A 270 -21.43 7.64 -20.25
N ILE A 271 -22.62 7.16 -20.66
CA ILE A 271 -23.29 7.57 -21.89
C ILE A 271 -23.72 9.05 -21.84
N GLN A 272 -24.10 9.56 -20.65
CA GLN A 272 -24.42 10.97 -20.44
C GLN A 272 -23.19 11.89 -20.46
N GLY A 273 -21.98 11.31 -20.41
CA GLY A 273 -20.72 12.05 -20.42
C GLY A 273 -20.29 12.57 -19.05
N ASP A 274 -20.93 12.14 -17.95
CA ASP A 274 -20.57 12.54 -16.59
C ASP A 274 -19.21 11.95 -16.15
N ALA A 275 -18.87 10.77 -16.69
CA ALA A 275 -17.57 10.12 -16.50
C ALA A 275 -17.17 9.32 -17.74
N TYR A 276 -15.90 8.94 -17.83
CA TYR A 276 -15.37 8.05 -18.89
C TYR A 276 -15.16 6.63 -18.36
N GLN A 277 -14.92 6.50 -17.05
CA GLN A 277 -14.72 5.24 -16.35
C GLN A 277 -15.14 5.39 -14.90
N ILE A 278 -15.77 4.37 -14.32
CA ILE A 278 -16.16 4.32 -12.90
C ILE A 278 -15.70 2.98 -12.30
N CYS A 279 -14.92 2.98 -11.23
CA CYS A 279 -14.55 1.77 -10.51
C CYS A 279 -15.63 1.42 -9.49
N LEU A 280 -16.52 0.49 -9.83
CA LEU A 280 -17.58 0.00 -8.94
C LEU A 280 -17.06 -1.19 -8.12
N THR A 281 -17.38 -1.21 -6.80
CA THR A 281 -16.87 -2.26 -5.90
C THR A 281 -17.97 -2.84 -5.01
N ASN A 282 -17.70 -4.02 -4.47
CA ASN A 282 -18.51 -4.68 -3.47
C ASN A 282 -17.63 -5.09 -2.29
N GLN A 283 -18.15 -4.98 -1.08
CA GLN A 283 -17.48 -5.50 0.12
C GLN A 283 -18.03 -6.89 0.44
N ILE A 284 -17.14 -7.77 0.85
CA ILE A 284 -17.46 -9.14 1.24
C ILE A 284 -16.99 -9.33 2.68
N THR A 285 -17.83 -9.95 3.50
CA THR A 285 -17.54 -10.21 4.90
C THR A 285 -17.77 -11.68 5.24
N ALA A 286 -17.01 -12.17 6.24
CA ALA A 286 -17.21 -13.48 6.84
C ALA A 286 -17.05 -13.36 8.35
N ASP A 287 -18.01 -13.90 9.10
CA ASP A 287 -17.98 -13.92 10.56
C ASP A 287 -17.19 -15.16 10.99
N ILE A 288 -15.94 -14.95 11.39
CA ILE A 288 -15.03 -16.02 11.76
C ILE A 288 -13.91 -15.52 12.66
N LYS A 289 -13.57 -16.33 13.65
CA LYS A 289 -12.40 -16.15 14.50
C LYS A 289 -11.24 -16.99 13.95
N ILE A 290 -10.12 -16.35 13.63
CA ILE A 290 -8.96 -16.97 13.00
C ILE A 290 -7.67 -16.32 13.51
N ASP A 291 -6.56 -17.06 13.51
CA ASP A 291 -5.25 -16.48 13.73
C ASP A 291 -4.84 -15.63 12.51
N TRP A 292 -4.64 -14.33 12.75
CA TRP A 292 -4.36 -13.37 11.69
C TRP A 292 -3.00 -13.58 11.02
N LEU A 293 -1.99 -13.99 11.79
CA LEU A 293 -0.66 -14.23 11.25
C LEU A 293 -0.61 -15.50 10.40
N VAL A 294 -1.31 -16.54 10.83
CA VAL A 294 -1.46 -17.79 10.05
C VAL A 294 -2.20 -17.51 8.74
N LEU A 295 -3.31 -16.76 8.79
CA LEU A 295 -4.05 -16.35 7.60
C LEU A 295 -3.17 -15.51 6.65
N TYR A 296 -2.41 -14.54 7.18
CA TYR A 296 -1.51 -13.73 6.36
C TYR A 296 -0.45 -14.59 5.66
N ARG A 297 0.19 -15.52 6.37
CA ARG A 297 1.20 -16.41 5.79
C ARG A 297 0.60 -17.29 4.70
N THR A 298 -0.60 -17.81 4.89
CA THR A 298 -1.35 -18.57 3.87
C THR A 298 -1.64 -17.69 2.64
N LEU A 299 -2.14 -16.47 2.85
CA LEU A 299 -2.41 -15.51 1.79
C LEU A 299 -1.14 -15.16 1.00
N ARG A 300 -0.06 -14.83 1.71
CA ARG A 300 1.24 -14.47 1.12
C ARG A 300 1.83 -15.61 0.29
N ALA A 301 1.75 -16.84 0.78
CA ALA A 301 2.24 -18.02 0.07
C ALA A 301 1.40 -18.37 -1.18
N ALA A 302 0.07 -18.23 -1.09
CA ALA A 302 -0.83 -18.51 -2.19
C ALA A 302 -0.83 -17.41 -3.27
N ASN A 303 -0.60 -16.16 -2.87
CA ASN A 303 -0.66 -14.97 -3.74
C ASN A 303 0.56 -14.08 -3.53
N PRO A 304 1.76 -14.51 -3.93
CA PRO A 304 2.94 -13.69 -3.81
C PRO A 304 2.80 -12.43 -4.66
N ALA A 305 2.95 -11.28 -4.03
CA ALA A 305 2.76 -9.97 -4.64
C ALA A 305 3.91 -9.01 -4.25
N PRO A 306 4.16 -7.95 -5.03
CA PRO A 306 5.24 -7.01 -4.73
C PRO A 306 5.03 -6.19 -3.45
N PHE A 307 3.80 -6.10 -2.94
CA PHE A 307 3.47 -5.34 -1.73
C PHE A 307 2.68 -6.21 -0.77
N ASN A 308 3.33 -7.24 -0.21
CA ASN A 308 2.76 -7.99 0.89
C ASN A 308 2.91 -7.20 2.20
N ALA A 309 1.88 -7.26 3.06
CA ALA A 309 1.94 -6.59 4.34
C ALA A 309 1.09 -7.28 5.40
N TYR A 310 1.64 -7.37 6.59
CA TYR A 310 0.94 -7.67 7.82
C TYR A 310 1.10 -6.49 8.77
N ILE A 311 0.01 -5.82 9.13
CA ILE A 311 0.04 -4.72 10.10
C ILE A 311 -1.00 -4.98 11.17
N ASN A 312 -0.53 -5.25 12.40
CA ASN A 312 -1.37 -5.55 13.55
C ASN A 312 -1.63 -4.28 14.37
N PHE A 313 -2.85 -3.77 14.32
CA PHE A 313 -3.29 -2.57 15.04
C PHE A 313 -3.84 -2.87 16.45
N GLY A 314 -3.68 -4.09 16.94
CA GLY A 314 -4.08 -4.54 18.27
C GLY A 314 -5.49 -5.09 18.36
N ASN A 315 -6.48 -4.43 17.81
CA ASN A 315 -7.87 -4.87 17.76
C ASN A 315 -8.35 -5.32 16.38
N PHE A 316 -7.56 -5.04 15.35
CA PHE A 316 -7.72 -5.53 13.98
C PHE A 316 -6.34 -5.58 13.30
N ALA A 317 -6.25 -6.27 12.17
CA ALA A 317 -5.06 -6.33 11.35
C ALA A 317 -5.37 -6.12 9.86
N LEU A 318 -4.39 -5.61 9.13
CA LEU A 318 -4.36 -5.50 7.68
C LEU A 318 -3.46 -6.61 7.13
N LEU A 319 -4.03 -7.50 6.31
CA LEU A 319 -3.35 -8.65 5.69
C LEU A 319 -3.41 -8.45 4.18
N SER A 320 -2.31 -8.00 3.59
CA SER A 320 -2.29 -7.60 2.18
C SER A 320 -1.41 -8.47 1.31
N SER A 321 -1.89 -8.72 0.11
CA SER A 321 -1.15 -9.26 -1.03
C SER A 321 -1.39 -8.34 -2.24
N SER A 322 -1.10 -7.04 -2.06
CA SER A 322 -1.36 -6.02 -3.07
C SER A 322 -0.37 -6.11 -4.23
N PRO A 323 -0.85 -6.15 -5.47
CA PRO A 323 0.02 -6.12 -6.64
C PRO A 323 0.40 -4.70 -7.07
N GLU A 324 -0.32 -3.66 -6.61
CA GLU A 324 -0.27 -2.33 -7.20
C GLU A 324 0.44 -1.31 -6.33
N GLN A 325 1.44 -0.64 -6.91
CA GLN A 325 2.09 0.53 -6.34
C GLN A 325 1.21 1.76 -6.57
N PHE A 326 0.80 2.41 -5.47
CA PHE A 326 0.14 3.71 -5.57
C PHE A 326 1.17 4.78 -5.92
N LEU A 327 2.10 5.07 -5.00
CA LEU A 327 3.14 6.07 -5.17
C LEU A 327 4.42 5.64 -4.45
N GLN A 328 5.55 5.96 -5.06
CA GLN A 328 6.86 5.85 -4.44
C GLN A 328 7.59 7.19 -4.59
N VAL A 329 8.29 7.62 -3.56
CA VAL A 329 9.19 8.79 -3.61
C VAL A 329 10.59 8.31 -3.25
N ASP A 330 11.57 8.61 -4.08
CA ASP A 330 12.97 8.30 -3.81
C ASP A 330 13.68 9.45 -3.06
N LYS A 331 14.97 9.23 -2.73
CA LYS A 331 15.80 10.19 -1.97
C LYS A 331 16.01 11.52 -2.69
N GLU A 332 15.98 11.49 -4.00
CA GLU A 332 16.12 12.65 -4.86
C GLU A 332 14.79 13.37 -5.07
N GLY A 333 13.67 12.86 -4.53
CA GLY A 333 12.34 13.44 -4.67
C GLY A 333 11.66 13.14 -6.00
N TRP A 334 12.10 12.08 -6.73
CA TRP A 334 11.33 11.57 -7.86
C TRP A 334 10.15 10.75 -7.37
N VAL A 335 8.99 11.09 -7.86
CA VAL A 335 7.76 10.34 -7.65
C VAL A 335 7.60 9.31 -8.77
N THR A 336 7.22 8.10 -8.41
CA THR A 336 6.86 7.05 -9.36
C THR A 336 5.47 6.52 -9.03
N GLY A 337 4.56 6.55 -10.00
CA GLY A 337 3.27 5.86 -9.98
C GLY A 337 3.25 4.72 -10.98
N LYS A 338 2.67 3.57 -10.60
CA LYS A 338 2.60 2.38 -11.47
C LYS A 338 1.18 1.83 -11.53
N PRO A 339 0.26 2.52 -12.21
CA PRO A 339 -1.09 1.97 -12.43
C PRO A 339 -1.02 0.68 -13.26
N MET A 340 -1.90 -0.25 -12.90
CA MET A 340 -2.00 -1.57 -13.53
C MET A 340 -3.38 -1.75 -14.15
N LYS A 341 -3.40 -2.23 -15.40
CA LYS A 341 -4.62 -2.59 -16.11
C LYS A 341 -4.36 -3.83 -16.97
N GLY A 342 -5.40 -4.60 -17.21
CA GLY A 342 -5.26 -5.86 -17.93
C GLY A 342 -4.49 -6.92 -17.13
N THR A 343 -5.11 -8.06 -16.95
CA THR A 343 -4.53 -9.20 -16.21
C THR A 343 -4.85 -10.48 -16.96
N VAL A 344 -3.84 -11.31 -17.17
CA VAL A 344 -4.03 -12.63 -17.74
C VAL A 344 -3.29 -13.68 -16.90
N ARG A 345 -3.87 -14.85 -16.72
CA ARG A 345 -3.25 -15.96 -16.00
C ARG A 345 -2.00 -16.46 -16.72
N ARG A 346 -1.08 -17.03 -15.95
CA ARG A 346 0.09 -17.74 -16.49
C ARG A 346 -0.35 -18.94 -17.33
N GLY A 347 0.39 -19.22 -18.37
CA GLY A 347 0.17 -20.41 -19.20
C GLY A 347 0.81 -21.66 -18.60
N ASP A 348 0.18 -22.81 -18.76
CA ASP A 348 0.66 -24.10 -18.26
C ASP A 348 1.94 -24.57 -18.99
N THR A 349 2.20 -24.03 -20.18
CA THR A 349 3.43 -24.27 -20.96
C THR A 349 4.08 -22.94 -21.34
N ARG A 350 5.39 -22.92 -21.51
CA ARG A 350 6.14 -21.72 -21.93
C ARG A 350 5.58 -21.09 -23.20
N LYS A 351 5.18 -21.88 -24.20
CA LYS A 351 4.57 -21.40 -25.45
C LYS A 351 3.24 -20.70 -25.21
N LYS A 352 2.37 -21.31 -24.39
CA LYS A 352 1.06 -20.74 -24.01
C LYS A 352 1.24 -19.49 -23.18
N ASP A 353 2.20 -19.50 -22.24
CA ASP A 353 2.53 -18.38 -21.36
C ASP A 353 2.97 -17.15 -22.15
N LEU A 354 3.93 -17.30 -23.06
CA LEU A 354 4.39 -16.23 -23.94
C LEU A 354 3.28 -15.71 -24.88
N ARG A 355 2.40 -16.59 -25.38
CA ARG A 355 1.25 -16.21 -26.19
C ARG A 355 0.26 -15.36 -25.39
N LEU A 356 -0.03 -15.74 -24.16
CA LEU A 356 -0.92 -14.99 -23.26
C LEU A 356 -0.33 -13.63 -22.91
N ALA A 357 0.94 -13.57 -22.52
CA ALA A 357 1.64 -12.31 -22.30
C ALA A 357 1.63 -11.40 -23.54
N GLY A 358 1.88 -11.97 -24.72
CA GLY A 358 1.90 -11.23 -25.98
C GLY A 358 0.54 -10.75 -26.51
N ARG A 359 -0.57 -11.21 -25.93
CA ARG A 359 -1.92 -10.69 -26.23
C ARG A 359 -2.29 -9.49 -25.37
N LEU A 360 -1.70 -9.39 -24.17
CA LEU A 360 -2.00 -8.34 -23.23
C LEU A 360 -1.58 -6.98 -23.80
N GLY A 361 -2.45 -5.98 -23.72
CA GLY A 361 -2.22 -4.64 -24.25
C GLY A 361 -2.37 -4.49 -25.77
N LYS A 362 -2.79 -5.56 -26.47
CA LYS A 362 -3.06 -5.50 -27.93
C LYS A 362 -4.53 -5.23 -28.26
N THR A 363 -5.42 -5.34 -27.28
CA THR A 363 -6.83 -5.00 -27.49
C THR A 363 -7.00 -3.48 -27.36
N GLU A 364 -7.91 -2.92 -28.15
CA GLU A 364 -8.26 -1.50 -28.08
C GLU A 364 -8.77 -1.14 -26.68
N LYS A 365 -9.51 -2.03 -26.04
CA LYS A 365 -10.01 -1.89 -24.67
C LYS A 365 -8.84 -1.76 -23.66
N ASP A 366 -7.88 -2.70 -23.65
CA ASP A 366 -6.73 -2.66 -22.72
C ASP A 366 -5.91 -1.37 -22.89
N TYR A 367 -5.73 -0.93 -24.15
CA TYR A 367 -5.02 0.29 -24.48
C TYR A 367 -5.77 1.52 -23.94
N ALA A 368 -7.06 1.64 -24.26
CA ALA A 368 -7.89 2.77 -23.83
C ALA A 368 -7.96 2.88 -22.29
N GLU A 369 -8.22 1.78 -21.59
CA GLU A 369 -8.25 1.76 -20.14
C GLU A 369 -6.92 2.19 -19.52
N ASN A 370 -5.80 1.73 -20.08
CA ASN A 370 -4.49 2.08 -19.55
C ASN A 370 -4.19 3.58 -19.76
N ILE A 371 -4.46 4.12 -20.96
CA ILE A 371 -4.23 5.54 -21.26
C ILE A 371 -5.06 6.45 -20.35
N MET A 372 -6.33 6.12 -20.10
CA MET A 372 -7.18 6.90 -19.19
C MET A 372 -6.58 7.00 -17.78
N ILE A 373 -6.08 5.89 -17.24
CA ILE A 373 -5.47 5.90 -15.90
C ILE A 373 -4.10 6.55 -15.90
N VAL A 374 -3.30 6.37 -16.92
CA VAL A 374 -2.01 7.08 -17.09
C VAL A 374 -2.24 8.58 -17.09
N ASP A 375 -3.24 9.07 -17.84
CA ASP A 375 -3.53 10.51 -17.88
C ASP A 375 -4.05 11.04 -16.55
N LEU A 376 -4.86 10.26 -15.84
CA LEU A 376 -5.31 10.62 -14.49
C LEU A 376 -4.13 10.73 -13.51
N VAL A 377 -3.19 9.80 -13.53
CA VAL A 377 -1.97 9.87 -12.68
C VAL A 377 -1.10 11.07 -13.09
N ARG A 378 -0.95 11.34 -14.40
CA ARG A 378 -0.23 12.52 -14.88
C ARG A 378 -0.88 13.83 -14.38
N ASN A 379 -2.22 13.90 -14.42
CA ASN A 379 -2.97 15.05 -13.89
C ASN A 379 -2.72 15.22 -12.38
N ASP A 380 -2.76 14.16 -11.60
CA ASP A 380 -2.52 14.22 -10.15
C ASP A 380 -1.09 14.67 -9.84
N LEU A 381 -0.08 14.13 -10.54
CA LEU A 381 1.31 14.55 -10.39
C LEU A 381 1.55 15.98 -10.91
N GLY A 382 0.79 16.43 -11.91
CA GLY A 382 0.87 17.78 -12.46
C GLY A 382 0.58 18.89 -11.45
N LYS A 383 -0.20 18.57 -10.40
CA LYS A 383 -0.51 19.52 -9.31
C LYS A 383 0.68 19.80 -8.40
N ILE A 384 1.67 18.88 -8.34
CA ILE A 384 2.68 18.87 -7.28
C ILE A 384 4.12 18.74 -7.81
N CYS A 385 4.32 18.27 -9.02
CA CYS A 385 5.63 18.10 -9.64
C CYS A 385 6.09 19.35 -10.39
N GLU A 386 7.39 19.45 -10.64
CA GLU A 386 8.00 20.48 -11.48
C GLU A 386 7.43 20.43 -12.89
N PHE A 387 7.23 21.58 -13.50
CA PHE A 387 6.75 21.68 -14.88
C PHE A 387 7.73 20.98 -15.85
N GLY A 388 7.19 20.16 -16.75
CA GLY A 388 7.97 19.42 -17.73
C GLY A 388 8.69 18.18 -17.19
N SER A 389 8.67 17.91 -15.87
CA SER A 389 9.33 16.73 -15.28
C SER A 389 8.55 15.43 -15.44
N ILE A 390 7.22 15.52 -15.69
CA ILE A 390 6.35 14.34 -15.74
C ILE A 390 6.53 13.60 -17.06
N LYS A 391 6.94 12.33 -16.96
CA LYS A 391 7.19 11.45 -18.12
C LYS A 391 6.58 10.08 -17.90
N VAL A 392 5.99 9.52 -18.95
CA VAL A 392 5.64 8.10 -19.02
C VAL A 392 6.88 7.36 -19.50
N THR A 393 7.59 6.73 -18.59
CA THR A 393 8.92 6.13 -18.89
C THR A 393 8.81 4.72 -19.46
N LYS A 394 7.74 3.99 -19.07
CA LYS A 394 7.46 2.64 -19.55
C LYS A 394 5.95 2.50 -19.76
N PRO A 395 5.44 2.85 -20.94
CA PRO A 395 4.03 2.65 -21.26
C PRO A 395 3.76 1.17 -21.55
N LEU A 396 2.63 0.65 -21.08
CA LEU A 396 2.11 -0.67 -21.45
C LEU A 396 3.12 -1.82 -21.33
N GLU A 397 3.99 -1.79 -20.29
CA GLU A 397 4.95 -2.86 -20.03
C GLU A 397 4.24 -4.09 -19.48
N VAL A 398 4.41 -5.24 -20.13
CA VAL A 398 3.90 -6.50 -19.59
C VAL A 398 4.83 -6.99 -18.47
N GLN A 399 4.37 -6.95 -17.25
CA GLN A 399 5.09 -7.47 -16.09
C GLN A 399 4.57 -8.86 -15.71
N THR A 400 5.51 -9.79 -15.54
CA THR A 400 5.21 -11.18 -15.20
C THR A 400 5.38 -11.41 -13.71
N TYR A 401 4.31 -11.85 -13.06
CA TYR A 401 4.30 -12.26 -11.67
C TYR A 401 4.15 -13.79 -11.56
N ALA A 402 4.20 -14.34 -10.36
CA ALA A 402 4.15 -15.78 -10.15
C ALA A 402 2.87 -16.42 -10.74
N THR A 403 1.73 -15.76 -10.63
CA THR A 403 0.40 -16.29 -11.00
C THR A 403 -0.23 -15.62 -12.21
N VAL A 404 0.25 -14.45 -12.61
CA VAL A 404 -0.36 -13.63 -13.68
C VAL A 404 0.69 -12.84 -14.46
N HIS A 405 0.29 -12.42 -15.68
CA HIS A 405 0.88 -11.29 -16.38
C HIS A 405 -0.02 -10.07 -16.23
N GLN A 406 0.56 -8.90 -16.05
CA GLN A 406 -0.18 -7.64 -15.90
C GLN A 406 0.43 -6.55 -16.80
N LEU A 407 -0.44 -5.67 -17.29
CA LEU A 407 -0.05 -4.51 -18.07
C LEU A 407 0.16 -3.34 -17.11
N VAL A 408 1.37 -2.81 -17.07
CA VAL A 408 1.79 -1.77 -16.12
C VAL A 408 2.36 -0.59 -16.89
N SER A 409 1.92 0.61 -16.57
CA SER A 409 2.57 1.83 -17.05
C SER A 409 3.33 2.51 -15.92
N THR A 410 4.52 3.03 -16.21
CA THR A 410 5.34 3.74 -15.22
C THR A 410 5.36 5.22 -15.54
N ILE A 411 4.83 6.03 -14.61
CA ILE A 411 4.84 7.49 -14.69
C ILE A 411 5.82 8.00 -13.63
N LYS A 412 6.71 8.92 -14.03
CA LYS A 412 7.64 9.58 -13.11
C LYS A 412 7.46 11.09 -13.18
N GLY A 413 7.65 11.77 -12.04
CA GLY A 413 7.68 13.23 -11.93
C GLY A 413 8.60 13.66 -10.80
N LYS A 414 9.15 14.86 -10.86
CA LYS A 414 10.00 15.44 -9.82
C LYS A 414 9.17 16.33 -8.93
N LEU A 415 9.16 16.11 -7.61
CA LEU A 415 8.49 17.02 -6.68
C LEU A 415 9.11 18.42 -6.74
N ARG A 416 8.26 19.45 -6.65
CA ARG A 416 8.75 20.81 -6.49
C ARG A 416 9.48 20.96 -5.15
N PRO A 417 10.54 21.79 -5.07
CA PRO A 417 11.37 21.94 -3.86
C PRO A 417 10.60 22.33 -2.60
N GLU A 418 9.53 23.11 -2.75
CA GLU A 418 8.68 23.58 -1.66
C GLU A 418 7.66 22.54 -1.17
N THR A 419 7.53 21.42 -1.86
CA THR A 419 6.54 20.38 -1.60
C THR A 419 7.14 19.16 -0.91
N ASN A 420 6.29 18.38 -0.28
CA ASN A 420 6.68 17.18 0.43
C ASN A 420 5.70 16.02 0.14
N ILE A 421 5.94 14.89 0.76
CA ILE A 421 5.16 13.68 0.57
C ILE A 421 3.70 13.79 1.03
N ILE A 422 3.40 14.65 2.00
CA ILE A 422 2.03 14.87 2.47
C ILE A 422 1.26 15.69 1.45
N ASP A 423 1.89 16.70 0.86
CA ASP A 423 1.31 17.48 -0.24
C ASP A 423 1.03 16.57 -1.44
N LEU A 424 1.95 15.64 -1.75
CA LEU A 424 1.74 14.63 -2.79
C LEU A 424 0.53 13.72 -2.48
N LEU A 425 0.39 13.25 -1.24
CA LEU A 425 -0.76 12.45 -0.85
C LEU A 425 -2.06 13.23 -1.03
N GLN A 426 -2.14 14.47 -0.60
CA GLN A 426 -3.33 15.30 -0.74
C GLN A 426 -3.68 15.56 -2.21
N ALA A 427 -2.67 15.75 -3.08
CA ALA A 427 -2.89 15.99 -4.50
C ALA A 427 -3.33 14.74 -5.28
N ALA A 428 -2.82 13.57 -4.92
CA ALA A 428 -3.01 12.33 -5.70
C ALA A 428 -4.08 11.39 -5.14
N PHE A 429 -4.38 11.44 -3.84
CA PHE A 429 -5.36 10.55 -3.21
C PHE A 429 -6.82 11.00 -3.46
N PRO A 430 -7.77 10.06 -3.65
CA PRO A 430 -7.59 8.62 -3.73
C PRO A 430 -7.01 8.18 -5.08
N GLY A 431 -6.46 6.95 -5.10
CA GLY A 431 -5.84 6.39 -6.31
C GLY A 431 -6.81 6.30 -7.49
N GLY A 432 -6.33 6.70 -8.68
CA GLY A 432 -7.14 6.75 -9.90
C GLY A 432 -7.69 5.40 -10.32
N SER A 433 -6.92 4.31 -10.14
CA SER A 433 -7.34 2.94 -10.47
C SER A 433 -8.55 2.47 -9.66
N MET A 434 -8.79 3.08 -8.50
CA MET A 434 -9.89 2.74 -7.59
C MET A 434 -11.04 3.75 -7.60
N THR A 435 -11.00 4.74 -8.49
CA THR A 435 -12.03 5.78 -8.60
C THR A 435 -12.62 5.83 -10.02
N GLY A 436 -12.02 6.55 -10.90
CA GLY A 436 -12.44 6.75 -12.27
C GLY A 436 -12.06 8.13 -12.80
N THR A 437 -12.51 8.43 -13.99
CA THR A 437 -12.16 9.67 -14.70
C THR A 437 -13.41 10.35 -15.24
N PRO A 438 -13.63 11.68 -14.99
CA PRO A 438 -12.90 12.55 -14.06
C PRO A 438 -13.06 12.12 -12.60
N LYS A 439 -12.00 12.26 -11.80
CA LYS A 439 -11.94 11.71 -10.44
C LYS A 439 -13.08 12.20 -9.52
N ILE A 440 -13.39 13.49 -9.54
CA ILE A 440 -14.42 14.10 -8.67
C ILE A 440 -15.80 13.54 -9.02
N ALA A 441 -16.17 13.54 -10.28
CA ALA A 441 -17.44 13.01 -10.76
C ALA A 441 -17.59 11.52 -10.42
N ALA A 442 -16.56 10.71 -10.75
CA ALA A 442 -16.55 9.29 -10.43
C ALA A 442 -16.70 9.02 -8.92
N CYS A 443 -16.01 9.78 -8.06
CA CYS A 443 -16.17 9.66 -6.60
C CYS A 443 -17.60 10.00 -6.13
N GLY A 444 -18.26 10.95 -6.74
CA GLY A 444 -19.67 11.30 -6.46
C GLY A 444 -20.61 10.15 -6.82
N ILE A 445 -20.49 9.61 -8.03
CA ILE A 445 -21.29 8.47 -8.51
C ILE A 445 -21.06 7.22 -7.64
N ILE A 446 -19.80 6.93 -7.30
CA ILE A 446 -19.46 5.82 -6.39
C ILE A 446 -20.16 5.99 -5.02
N ALA A 447 -20.14 7.19 -4.46
CA ALA A 447 -20.77 7.47 -3.16
C ALA A 447 -22.29 7.30 -3.19
N GLU A 448 -22.92 7.57 -4.34
CA GLU A 448 -24.36 7.33 -4.55
C GLU A 448 -24.71 5.84 -4.65
N LEU A 449 -23.89 5.07 -5.40
CA LEU A 449 -24.19 3.68 -5.72
C LEU A 449 -23.74 2.69 -4.63
N GLU A 450 -22.60 2.95 -4.00
CA GLU A 450 -22.06 2.11 -2.92
C GLU A 450 -22.60 2.58 -1.56
N LYS A 451 -23.61 1.87 -1.04
CA LYS A 451 -24.26 2.21 0.24
C LYS A 451 -23.38 1.94 1.48
N THR A 452 -22.33 1.17 1.33
CA THR A 452 -21.37 0.83 2.39
C THR A 452 -20.05 1.57 2.18
N PRO A 453 -19.51 2.27 3.18
CA PRO A 453 -18.19 2.89 3.08
C PRO A 453 -17.11 1.86 2.78
N ARG A 454 -16.17 2.20 1.92
CA ARG A 454 -15.05 1.30 1.57
C ARG A 454 -14.08 1.07 2.74
N GLY A 455 -13.95 2.04 3.64
CA GLY A 455 -13.06 1.96 4.79
C GLY A 455 -11.59 1.91 4.37
N ILE A 456 -10.88 0.89 4.83
CA ILE A 456 -9.45 0.70 4.52
C ILE A 456 -9.26 0.24 3.07
N TYR A 457 -10.20 -0.53 2.52
CA TYR A 457 -10.18 -0.97 1.12
C TYR A 457 -10.20 0.23 0.16
N SER A 458 -9.51 0.14 -0.97
CA SER A 458 -9.32 1.23 -1.95
C SER A 458 -8.55 2.45 -1.43
N GLY A 459 -8.05 2.41 -0.20
CA GLY A 459 -7.11 3.36 0.34
C GLY A 459 -5.67 3.02 -0.04
N THR A 460 -4.72 3.44 0.80
CA THR A 460 -3.30 3.13 0.63
C THR A 460 -2.65 2.74 1.94
N PHE A 461 -1.63 1.88 1.88
CA PHE A 461 -0.80 1.50 3.02
C PHE A 461 0.68 1.49 2.63
N GLY A 462 1.55 1.56 3.61
CA GLY A 462 2.99 1.51 3.41
C GLY A 462 3.74 2.36 4.42
N PHE A 463 4.80 3.03 3.98
CA PHE A 463 5.61 3.89 4.84
C PHE A 463 5.85 5.29 4.27
N LEU A 464 6.00 6.24 5.18
CA LEU A 464 6.50 7.61 4.98
C LEU A 464 7.75 7.76 5.84
N SER A 465 8.91 7.86 5.23
CA SER A 465 10.18 7.90 5.93
C SER A 465 10.63 9.33 6.24
N LEU A 466 11.37 9.48 7.34
CA LEU A 466 11.88 10.77 7.79
C LEU A 466 12.93 11.38 6.84
N ASN A 467 13.55 10.59 5.98
CA ASN A 467 14.46 11.05 4.92
C ASN A 467 13.74 11.56 3.66
N GLY A 468 12.39 11.65 3.69
CA GLY A 468 11.59 12.11 2.57
C GLY A 468 11.22 11.04 1.55
N THR A 469 11.68 9.79 1.72
CA THR A 469 11.25 8.67 0.88
C THR A 469 9.90 8.12 1.30
N ALA A 470 9.18 7.50 0.37
CA ALA A 470 7.96 6.76 0.67
C ALA A 470 7.76 5.60 -0.29
N ASN A 471 7.00 4.62 0.18
CA ASN A 471 6.50 3.56 -0.67
C ASN A 471 5.10 3.17 -0.20
N LEU A 472 4.12 3.44 -1.05
CA LEU A 472 2.71 3.28 -0.77
C LEU A 472 2.06 2.37 -1.80
N ALA A 473 1.38 1.34 -1.34
CA ALA A 473 0.61 0.40 -2.15
C ALA A 473 -0.89 0.70 -2.06
N MET A 474 -1.64 0.36 -3.10
CA MET A 474 -3.11 0.38 -3.06
C MET A 474 -3.62 -0.69 -2.11
N THR A 475 -4.61 -0.37 -1.28
CA THR A 475 -5.25 -1.36 -0.39
C THR A 475 -6.29 -2.17 -1.17
N ILE A 476 -5.79 -3.07 -2.03
CA ILE A 476 -6.54 -4.07 -2.79
C ILE A 476 -5.96 -5.45 -2.52
N ARG A 477 -6.69 -6.51 -2.80
CA ARG A 477 -6.26 -7.89 -2.45
C ARG A 477 -5.85 -7.99 -0.98
N THR A 478 -6.64 -7.33 -0.11
CA THR A 478 -6.32 -7.11 1.29
C THR A 478 -7.49 -7.55 2.16
N ILE A 479 -7.22 -8.36 3.16
CA ILE A 479 -8.17 -8.77 4.19
C ILE A 479 -7.98 -7.87 5.40
N ILE A 480 -9.06 -7.31 5.89
CA ILE A 480 -9.10 -6.61 7.17
C ILE A 480 -9.72 -7.58 8.18
N ALA A 481 -8.89 -8.06 9.09
CA ALA A 481 -9.27 -9.03 10.11
C ALA A 481 -9.48 -8.33 11.44
N ASP A 482 -10.64 -8.44 12.04
CA ASP A 482 -10.87 -8.15 13.46
C ASP A 482 -11.14 -9.44 14.25
N LYS A 483 -11.50 -9.33 15.52
CA LYS A 483 -11.53 -10.50 16.40
C LYS A 483 -12.49 -11.60 15.94
N GLU A 484 -13.58 -11.24 15.28
CA GLU A 484 -14.69 -12.15 14.95
C GLU A 484 -15.12 -12.02 13.48
N LYS A 485 -14.52 -11.10 12.73
CA LYS A 485 -14.97 -10.77 11.39
C LYS A 485 -13.82 -10.49 10.44
N LEU A 486 -13.90 -11.05 9.26
CA LEU A 486 -13.06 -10.71 8.13
C LEU A 486 -13.84 -9.84 7.15
N SER A 487 -13.18 -8.88 6.53
CA SER A 487 -13.76 -8.07 5.45
C SER A 487 -12.73 -7.78 4.38
N PHE A 488 -13.15 -7.75 3.13
CA PHE A 488 -12.33 -7.39 1.98
C PHE A 488 -13.20 -6.84 0.87
N GLY A 489 -12.62 -6.07 -0.04
CA GLY A 489 -13.33 -5.53 -1.19
C GLY A 489 -12.83 -6.13 -2.49
N ALA A 490 -13.71 -6.17 -3.50
CA ALA A 490 -13.41 -6.49 -4.88
C ALA A 490 -14.29 -5.67 -5.81
N GLY A 491 -13.82 -5.42 -7.03
CA GLY A 491 -14.56 -4.64 -8.02
C GLY A 491 -13.82 -4.51 -9.34
N GLY A 492 -14.39 -3.76 -10.25
CA GLY A 492 -13.86 -3.54 -11.59
C GLY A 492 -14.15 -2.13 -12.11
N ALA A 493 -13.46 -1.77 -13.18
CA ALA A 493 -13.70 -0.54 -13.92
C ALA A 493 -14.84 -0.76 -14.91
N ILE A 494 -15.89 0.02 -14.80
CA ILE A 494 -17.04 -0.02 -15.68
C ILE A 494 -16.83 0.99 -16.80
N LEU A 495 -16.99 0.52 -18.04
CA LEU A 495 -16.97 1.28 -19.28
C LEU A 495 -18.33 1.23 -19.96
N THR A 496 -18.53 2.01 -21.02
CA THR A 496 -19.78 2.03 -21.79
C THR A 496 -20.11 0.69 -22.43
N ASP A 497 -19.08 -0.03 -22.88
CA ASP A 497 -19.16 -1.34 -23.55
C ASP A 497 -19.05 -2.54 -22.59
N SER A 498 -18.90 -2.30 -21.27
CA SER A 498 -18.85 -3.36 -20.26
C SER A 498 -20.12 -4.22 -20.29
N VAL A 499 -19.94 -5.55 -20.30
CA VAL A 499 -21.04 -6.50 -20.15
C VAL A 499 -21.31 -6.72 -18.66
N PRO A 500 -22.49 -6.32 -18.11
CA PRO A 500 -22.72 -6.32 -16.66
C PRO A 500 -22.51 -7.67 -15.98
N GLN A 501 -22.79 -8.77 -16.68
CA GLN A 501 -22.59 -10.12 -16.17
C GLN A 501 -21.11 -10.46 -16.05
N GLU A 502 -20.31 -10.13 -17.08
CA GLU A 502 -18.86 -10.39 -17.09
C GLU A 502 -18.14 -9.55 -16.04
N GLU A 503 -18.53 -8.29 -15.83
CA GLU A 503 -17.97 -7.43 -14.78
C GLU A 503 -18.27 -7.96 -13.37
N TYR A 504 -19.46 -8.55 -13.18
CA TYR A 504 -19.79 -9.24 -11.93
C TYR A 504 -18.90 -10.47 -11.69
N GLU A 505 -18.70 -11.29 -12.72
CA GLU A 505 -17.84 -12.47 -12.66
C GLU A 505 -16.37 -12.09 -12.47
N GLU A 506 -15.91 -11.00 -13.06
CA GLU A 506 -14.56 -10.46 -12.82
C GLU A 506 -14.37 -10.01 -11.36
N MET A 507 -15.38 -9.37 -10.77
CA MET A 507 -15.37 -8.99 -9.35
C MET A 507 -15.20 -10.23 -8.47
N LEU A 508 -15.95 -11.31 -8.74
CA LEU A 508 -15.84 -12.59 -8.03
C LEU A 508 -14.46 -13.23 -8.22
N LEU A 509 -13.94 -13.24 -9.43
CA LEU A 509 -12.61 -13.76 -9.73
C LEU A 509 -11.51 -13.01 -8.95
N LYS A 510 -11.67 -11.69 -8.75
CA LYS A 510 -10.75 -10.89 -7.93
C LYS A 510 -10.87 -11.19 -6.44
N ALA A 511 -12.03 -11.61 -5.95
CA ALA A 511 -12.26 -12.00 -4.56
C ALA A 511 -11.73 -13.42 -4.26
N GLN A 512 -11.73 -14.32 -5.25
CA GLN A 512 -11.45 -15.74 -5.11
C GLN A 512 -10.12 -16.07 -4.39
N PRO A 513 -8.99 -15.39 -4.65
CA PRO A 513 -7.73 -15.69 -3.95
C PRO A 513 -7.82 -15.46 -2.44
N LEU A 514 -8.58 -14.45 -2.01
CA LEU A 514 -8.78 -14.13 -0.60
C LEU A 514 -9.67 -15.19 0.06
N ILE A 515 -10.79 -15.54 -0.59
CA ILE A 515 -11.69 -16.60 -0.15
C ILE A 515 -10.93 -17.93 -0.01
N THR A 516 -10.17 -18.32 -1.04
CA THR A 516 -9.38 -19.54 -1.02
C THR A 516 -8.37 -19.57 0.13
N SER A 517 -7.72 -18.44 0.42
CA SER A 517 -6.76 -18.34 1.53
C SER A 517 -7.46 -18.49 2.89
N ILE A 518 -8.65 -17.91 3.06
CA ILE A 518 -9.45 -18.06 4.28
C ILE A 518 -9.89 -19.52 4.45
N VAL A 519 -10.48 -20.12 3.42
CA VAL A 519 -10.92 -21.53 3.42
C VAL A 519 -9.76 -22.47 3.73
N LYS A 520 -8.60 -22.26 3.09
CA LYS A 520 -7.40 -23.07 3.34
C LYS A 520 -6.91 -22.94 4.78
N THR A 521 -6.95 -21.74 5.37
CA THR A 521 -6.49 -21.51 6.75
C THR A 521 -7.43 -22.12 7.77
N THR A 522 -8.72 -22.16 7.49
CA THR A 522 -9.73 -22.71 8.40
C THR A 522 -9.91 -24.20 8.28
N GLY A 523 -9.44 -24.82 7.20
CA GLY A 523 -9.69 -26.23 6.90
C GLY A 523 -11.16 -26.54 6.56
N ALA A 524 -11.99 -25.49 6.32
CA ALA A 524 -13.40 -25.68 5.99
C ALA A 524 -13.58 -26.49 4.71
N LYS A 525 -14.42 -27.53 4.77
CA LYS A 525 -14.67 -28.43 3.62
C LYS A 525 -15.58 -27.79 2.56
N THR A 526 -16.48 -26.90 3.00
CA THR A 526 -17.45 -26.21 2.14
C THR A 526 -17.58 -24.75 2.52
N PHE A 527 -17.98 -23.93 1.55
CA PHE A 527 -18.32 -22.53 1.80
C PHE A 527 -19.52 -22.11 0.95
N HIS A 528 -20.26 -21.13 1.44
CA HIS A 528 -21.39 -20.54 0.74
C HIS A 528 -21.09 -19.07 0.41
N LEU A 529 -21.45 -18.68 -0.80
CA LEU A 529 -21.46 -17.31 -1.24
C LEU A 529 -22.93 -16.84 -1.25
N ASN A 530 -23.33 -16.01 -0.31
CA ASN A 530 -24.69 -15.46 -0.22
C ASN A 530 -24.80 -14.22 -1.14
N PHE A 531 -24.69 -14.46 -2.45
CA PHE A 531 -24.77 -13.41 -3.47
C PHE A 531 -26.18 -13.20 -4.01
#